data_c20f4ee0c474308327f07eb71d50d50a
#
_entry.id   c20f4ee0c474308327f07eb71d50d50a
#
_cell.length_a   1.000
_cell.length_b   1.000
_cell.length_c   1.000
_cell.angle_alpha   90.00
_cell.angle_beta   90.00
_cell.angle_gamma   90.00
#
_symmetry.space_group_name_H-M   'P 1'
#
loop_
_entity.id
_entity.type
_entity.pdbx_description
1 polymer ?
#
loop_
_entity_poly.entity_id
_entity_poly.type
_entity_poly.pdbx_seq_one_letter_code
_entity_poly.pdbx_strand_id
1 'polypeptide(L)'
;MGLLFEALDDALGTTSKVRLLRALLRLPHAVTGREAARLAGVSQTAARRALDDLVALGILERTIGAGEHRYVLNRENVLVRRALPPLFAAEDERSHTMIEAIRDAFTGGPDAPGARPRAVAALDAASPHDPVTLVIVVATKAAAREVEAAAAGLAPRIRNRFGLRLEFTVLSLDRLRELYAAGDAAVRHWVAAAIPVSGDPLERLVGTGAR
;
A
#
# COMPACT_ATOMS: atom_id res chain seq x y z
N MET A 1 -5.24 -4.90 0.92
CA MET A 1 -4.75 -3.81 1.79
C MET A 1 -3.46 -3.31 1.19
N GLY A 2 -3.34 -2.01 0.88
CA GLY A 2 -2.26 -1.51 0.07
C GLY A 2 -1.02 -1.22 0.90
N LEU A 3 0.12 -1.66 0.43
CA LEU A 3 1.46 -1.24 0.89
C LEU A 3 1.74 0.26 0.68
N LEU A 4 0.84 0.93 0.02
CA LEU A 4 0.99 2.33 -0.36
C LEU A 4 -0.20 3.10 0.14
N PHE A 5 0.10 4.23 0.78
CA PHE A 5 -0.88 5.24 1.11
C PHE A 5 -1.72 5.60 -0.10
N GLU A 6 -2.89 6.02 0.21
CA GLU A 6 -3.82 6.63 -0.70
C GLU A 6 -3.24 7.96 -1.21
N ALA A 7 -2.20 7.85 -2.06
CA ALA A 7 -1.41 8.99 -2.54
C ALA A 7 -2.25 10.12 -3.16
N LEU A 8 -3.47 9.82 -3.57
CA LEU A 8 -4.41 10.80 -4.09
C LEU A 8 -5.01 11.70 -3.01
N ASP A 9 -5.02 11.27 -1.75
CA ASP A 9 -5.52 12.08 -0.64
C ASP A 9 -4.72 13.38 -0.52
N ASP A 10 -3.38 13.29 -0.66
CA ASP A 10 -2.50 14.45 -0.62
C ASP A 10 -2.50 15.24 -1.94
N ALA A 11 -2.68 14.57 -3.07
CA ALA A 11 -2.63 15.19 -4.39
C ALA A 11 -3.90 15.97 -4.76
N LEU A 12 -5.07 15.56 -4.24
CA LEU A 12 -6.36 16.14 -4.62
C LEU A 12 -6.99 17.06 -3.54
N GLY A 13 -6.26 17.40 -2.51
CA GLY A 13 -6.66 18.36 -1.49
C GLY A 13 -7.20 17.72 -0.22
N THR A 14 -8.52 17.62 -0.02
CA THR A 14 -9.02 17.09 1.24
C THR A 14 -9.11 15.56 1.20
N THR A 15 -8.45 14.92 2.14
CA THR A 15 -8.48 13.46 2.37
C THR A 15 -9.92 12.90 2.34
N SER A 16 -10.86 13.61 2.92
CA SER A 16 -12.26 13.15 2.99
C SER A 16 -12.92 13.08 1.61
N LYS A 17 -12.67 14.03 0.70
CA LYS A 17 -13.22 14.01 -0.66
C LYS A 17 -12.66 12.85 -1.47
N VAL A 18 -11.35 12.67 -1.42
CA VAL A 18 -10.66 11.59 -2.15
C VAL A 18 -11.12 10.22 -1.66
N ARG A 19 -11.19 10.01 -0.35
CA ARG A 19 -11.66 8.76 0.24
C ARG A 19 -13.10 8.44 -0.12
N LEU A 20 -13.97 9.46 -0.11
CA LEU A 20 -15.36 9.31 -0.56
C LEU A 20 -15.45 8.96 -2.04
N LEU A 21 -14.71 9.66 -2.91
CA LEU A 21 -14.70 9.38 -4.34
C LEU A 21 -14.21 7.96 -4.63
N ARG A 22 -13.13 7.52 -3.97
CA ARG A 22 -12.59 6.16 -4.08
C ARG A 22 -13.62 5.11 -3.66
N ALA A 23 -14.32 5.33 -2.53
CA ALA A 23 -15.35 4.42 -2.06
C ALA A 23 -16.57 4.37 -2.99
N LEU A 24 -17.05 5.54 -3.42
CA LEU A 24 -18.25 5.65 -4.25
C LEU A 24 -18.02 5.17 -5.69
N LEU A 25 -16.80 5.28 -6.22
CA LEU A 25 -16.47 4.79 -7.56
C LEU A 25 -16.69 3.28 -7.71
N ARG A 26 -16.49 2.53 -6.61
CA ARG A 26 -16.66 1.08 -6.56
C ARG A 26 -18.13 0.64 -6.40
N LEU A 27 -19.06 1.61 -6.20
CA LEU A 27 -20.47 1.30 -5.95
C LEU A 27 -21.33 1.60 -7.17
N PRO A 28 -22.20 0.67 -7.60
CA PRO A 28 -23.14 0.91 -8.69
C PRO A 28 -24.43 1.61 -8.23
N HIS A 29 -24.64 1.79 -6.92
CA HIS A 29 -25.90 2.27 -6.35
C HIS A 29 -25.69 3.44 -5.37
N ALA A 30 -26.77 4.17 -5.11
CA ALA A 30 -26.76 5.28 -4.18
C ALA A 30 -26.71 4.80 -2.72
N VAL A 31 -25.91 5.47 -1.91
CA VAL A 31 -25.72 5.19 -0.48
C VAL A 31 -26.08 6.39 0.38
N THR A 32 -26.39 6.16 1.66
CA THR A 32 -26.62 7.25 2.61
C THR A 32 -25.31 7.93 2.99
N GLY A 33 -25.38 9.17 3.50
CA GLY A 33 -24.18 9.89 3.98
C GLY A 33 -23.44 9.15 5.08
N ARG A 34 -24.16 8.44 5.97
CA ARG A 34 -23.58 7.62 7.04
C ARG A 34 -22.84 6.40 6.48
N GLU A 35 -23.43 5.76 5.52
CA GLU A 35 -22.79 4.61 4.84
C GLU A 35 -21.56 5.05 4.04
N ALA A 36 -21.64 6.16 3.31
CA ALA A 36 -20.50 6.74 2.60
C ALA A 36 -19.34 7.07 3.57
N ALA A 37 -19.64 7.68 4.73
CA ALA A 37 -18.65 7.97 5.76
C ALA A 37 -17.94 6.70 6.27
N ARG A 38 -18.71 5.65 6.55
CA ARG A 38 -18.19 4.36 7.00
C ARG A 38 -17.30 3.69 5.95
N LEU A 39 -17.74 3.67 4.69
CA LEU A 39 -17.00 3.07 3.59
C LEU A 39 -15.70 3.82 3.28
N ALA A 40 -15.72 5.14 3.40
CA ALA A 40 -14.56 6.00 3.19
C ALA A 40 -13.63 6.08 4.41
N GLY A 41 -14.00 5.53 5.57
CA GLY A 41 -13.20 5.62 6.80
C GLY A 41 -13.01 7.06 7.29
N VAL A 42 -14.05 7.91 7.17
CA VAL A 42 -14.01 9.31 7.60
C VAL A 42 -15.11 9.60 8.62
N SER A 43 -14.94 10.67 9.40
CA SER A 43 -15.99 11.09 10.35
C SER A 43 -17.25 11.55 9.61
N GLN A 44 -18.43 11.39 10.23
CA GLN A 44 -19.70 11.81 9.64
C GLN A 44 -19.73 13.31 9.30
N THR A 45 -19.13 14.15 10.15
CA THR A 45 -19.04 15.60 9.92
C THR A 45 -18.18 15.92 8.69
N ALA A 46 -17.02 15.26 8.56
CA ALA A 46 -16.14 15.44 7.40
C ALA A 46 -16.80 14.91 6.12
N ALA A 47 -17.47 13.75 6.21
CA ALA A 47 -18.20 13.19 5.09
C ALA A 47 -19.31 14.12 4.60
N ARG A 48 -20.12 14.66 5.52
CA ARG A 48 -21.23 15.57 5.16
C ARG A 48 -20.73 16.78 4.39
N ARG A 49 -19.70 17.47 4.90
CA ARG A 49 -19.11 18.63 4.22
C ARG A 49 -18.59 18.26 2.83
N ALA A 50 -17.83 17.17 2.75
CA ALA A 50 -17.26 16.74 1.48
C ALA A 50 -18.34 16.28 0.46
N LEU A 51 -19.41 15.61 0.92
CA LEU A 51 -20.54 15.22 0.07
C LEU A 51 -21.30 16.43 -0.45
N ASP A 52 -21.58 17.44 0.42
CA ASP A 52 -22.26 18.67 0.00
C ASP A 52 -21.40 19.43 -1.05
N ASP A 53 -20.09 19.53 -0.85
CA ASP A 53 -19.18 20.13 -1.82
C ASP A 53 -19.16 19.37 -3.17
N LEU A 54 -19.09 18.04 -3.12
CA LEU A 54 -19.05 17.20 -4.32
C LEU A 54 -20.38 17.26 -5.10
N VAL A 55 -21.51 17.42 -4.40
CA VAL A 55 -22.82 17.68 -5.03
C VAL A 55 -22.84 19.07 -5.68
N ALA A 56 -22.33 20.09 -4.99
CA ALA A 56 -22.24 21.45 -5.54
C ALA A 56 -21.37 21.52 -6.81
N LEU A 57 -20.33 20.66 -6.91
CA LEU A 57 -19.49 20.51 -8.10
C LEU A 57 -20.12 19.63 -9.20
N GLY A 58 -21.32 19.08 -8.97
CA GLY A 58 -21.96 18.17 -9.92
C GLY A 58 -21.26 16.82 -10.10
N ILE A 59 -20.33 16.47 -9.20
CA ILE A 59 -19.62 15.18 -9.19
C ILE A 59 -20.50 14.09 -8.59
N LEU A 60 -21.31 14.45 -7.59
CA LEU A 60 -22.32 13.58 -7.01
C LEU A 60 -23.72 14.10 -7.33
N GLU A 61 -24.65 13.16 -7.44
CA GLU A 61 -26.07 13.41 -7.38
C GLU A 61 -26.58 13.09 -5.98
N ARG A 62 -27.50 13.93 -5.50
CA ARG A 62 -28.20 13.74 -4.23
C ARG A 62 -29.68 13.51 -4.49
N THR A 63 -30.18 12.37 -4.07
CA THR A 63 -31.61 12.02 -4.13
C THR A 63 -32.18 11.85 -2.73
N ILE A 64 -33.49 11.90 -2.60
CA ILE A 64 -34.19 11.61 -1.34
C ILE A 64 -34.83 10.23 -1.49
N GLY A 65 -34.47 9.31 -0.61
CA GLY A 65 -35.05 7.97 -0.56
C GLY A 65 -35.33 7.56 0.87
N ALA A 66 -36.54 7.07 1.15
CA ALA A 66 -36.97 6.67 2.50
C ALA A 66 -36.75 7.74 3.59
N GLY A 67 -36.89 9.04 3.24
CA GLY A 67 -36.69 10.15 4.17
C GLY A 67 -35.22 10.55 4.43
N GLU A 68 -34.26 9.88 3.78
CA GLU A 68 -32.83 10.17 3.90
C GLU A 68 -32.22 10.63 2.59
N HIS A 69 -31.18 11.45 2.66
CA HIS A 69 -30.36 11.81 1.51
C HIS A 69 -29.49 10.63 1.10
N ARG A 70 -29.52 10.31 -0.21
CA ARG A 70 -28.66 9.32 -0.84
C ARG A 70 -27.78 9.97 -1.88
N TYR A 71 -26.56 9.48 -2.01
CA TYR A 71 -25.52 10.02 -2.86
C TYR A 71 -25.01 8.95 -3.81
N VAL A 72 -24.84 9.32 -5.07
CA VAL A 72 -24.29 8.48 -6.12
C VAL A 72 -23.40 9.32 -7.04
N LEU A 73 -22.41 8.71 -7.67
CA LEU A 73 -21.60 9.40 -8.67
C LEU A 73 -22.46 9.80 -9.89
N ASN A 74 -22.38 11.07 -10.25
CA ASN A 74 -22.97 11.56 -11.50
C ASN A 74 -22.12 11.07 -12.69
N ARG A 75 -22.52 9.95 -13.28
CA ARG A 75 -21.78 9.31 -14.38
C ARG A 75 -21.89 10.08 -15.71
N GLU A 76 -22.77 11.08 -15.81
CA GLU A 76 -22.82 12.00 -16.95
C GLU A 76 -21.75 13.10 -16.84
N ASN A 77 -21.28 13.39 -15.64
CA ASN A 77 -20.20 14.37 -15.44
C ASN A 77 -18.91 13.88 -16.13
N VAL A 78 -18.32 14.73 -16.96
CA VAL A 78 -17.13 14.39 -17.78
C VAL A 78 -15.92 13.99 -16.92
N LEU A 79 -15.74 14.63 -15.75
CA LEU A 79 -14.64 14.30 -14.82
C LEU A 79 -14.86 12.93 -14.18
N VAL A 80 -16.08 12.63 -13.75
CA VAL A 80 -16.44 11.33 -13.19
C VAL A 80 -16.23 10.21 -14.21
N ARG A 81 -16.62 10.45 -15.45
CA ARG A 81 -16.55 9.43 -16.50
C ARG A 81 -15.15 9.21 -17.05
N ARG A 82 -14.36 10.29 -17.23
CA ARG A 82 -13.08 10.23 -17.95
C ARG A 82 -11.83 10.36 -17.09
N ALA A 83 -11.94 11.00 -15.93
CA ALA A 83 -10.77 11.27 -15.09
C ALA A 83 -10.69 10.38 -13.87
N LEU A 84 -11.78 10.23 -13.11
CA LEU A 84 -11.72 9.49 -11.84
C LEU A 84 -11.37 7.99 -12.01
N PRO A 85 -11.97 7.23 -12.96
CA PRO A 85 -11.65 5.81 -13.08
C PRO A 85 -10.17 5.54 -13.38
N PRO A 86 -9.53 6.16 -14.39
CA PRO A 86 -8.12 5.93 -14.64
C PRO A 86 -7.21 6.43 -13.51
N LEU A 87 -7.61 7.51 -12.80
CA LEU A 87 -6.85 8.04 -11.68
C LEU A 87 -6.76 7.02 -10.52
N PHE A 88 -7.90 6.47 -10.11
CA PHE A 88 -7.94 5.48 -9.03
C PHE A 88 -7.40 4.11 -9.47
N ALA A 89 -7.58 3.75 -10.74
CA ALA A 89 -6.93 2.56 -11.30
C ALA A 89 -5.41 2.67 -11.26
N ALA A 90 -4.84 3.84 -11.61
CA ALA A 90 -3.40 4.08 -11.52
C ALA A 90 -2.88 4.02 -10.08
N GLU A 91 -3.68 4.43 -9.09
CA GLU A 91 -3.35 4.29 -7.67
C GLU A 91 -3.32 2.82 -7.23
N ASP A 92 -4.34 2.04 -7.60
CA ASP A 92 -4.41 0.60 -7.30
C ASP A 92 -3.26 -0.16 -7.99
N GLU A 93 -2.96 0.17 -9.25
CA GLU A 93 -1.87 -0.43 -10.04
C GLU A 93 -0.48 -0.07 -9.50
N ARG A 94 -0.31 1.14 -8.96
CA ARG A 94 0.95 1.62 -8.40
C ARG A 94 1.51 0.69 -7.33
N SER A 95 0.65 0.21 -6.41
CA SER A 95 1.04 -0.72 -5.34
C SER A 95 1.50 -2.06 -5.91
N HIS A 96 0.75 -2.59 -6.86
CA HIS A 96 1.06 -3.86 -7.52
C HIS A 96 2.39 -3.77 -8.29
N THR A 97 2.53 -2.74 -9.11
CA THR A 97 3.74 -2.50 -9.92
C THR A 97 4.99 -2.28 -9.06
N MET A 98 4.84 -1.65 -7.87
CA MET A 98 5.96 -1.51 -6.94
C MET A 98 6.40 -2.86 -6.35
N ILE A 99 5.45 -3.69 -5.92
CA ILE A 99 5.73 -5.04 -5.42
C ILE A 99 6.44 -5.87 -6.50
N GLU A 100 5.97 -5.81 -7.74
CA GLU A 100 6.61 -6.48 -8.87
C GLU A 100 8.03 -5.96 -9.11
N ALA A 101 8.23 -4.64 -9.11
CA ALA A 101 9.55 -4.04 -9.28
C ALA A 101 10.54 -4.47 -8.17
N ILE A 102 10.06 -4.59 -6.92
CA ILE A 102 10.86 -5.12 -5.81
C ILE A 102 11.16 -6.61 -6.04
N ARG A 103 10.16 -7.40 -6.40
CA ARG A 103 10.33 -8.83 -6.68
C ARG A 103 11.36 -9.08 -7.77
N ASP A 104 11.23 -8.40 -8.91
CA ASP A 104 12.11 -8.55 -10.08
C ASP A 104 13.55 -8.20 -9.74
N ALA A 105 13.78 -7.20 -8.89
CA ALA A 105 15.13 -6.81 -8.47
C ALA A 105 15.89 -7.93 -7.73
N PHE A 106 15.17 -8.90 -7.14
CA PHE A 106 15.78 -9.99 -6.39
C PHE A 106 15.61 -11.38 -7.01
N THR A 107 14.74 -11.54 -8.03
CA THR A 107 14.40 -12.86 -8.56
C THR A 107 14.74 -13.10 -10.03
N GLY A 108 14.88 -12.06 -10.82
CA GLY A 108 15.05 -12.28 -12.26
C GLY A 108 15.38 -11.07 -13.12
N GLY A 109 15.54 -9.90 -12.53
CA GLY A 109 15.94 -8.69 -13.27
C GLY A 109 17.42 -8.74 -13.69
N PRO A 110 17.84 -7.87 -14.63
CA PRO A 110 19.21 -7.84 -15.11
C PRO A 110 20.25 -7.51 -14.01
N ASP A 111 19.81 -6.83 -12.95
CA ASP A 111 20.62 -6.47 -11.79
C ASP A 111 20.36 -7.38 -10.58
N ALA A 112 19.68 -8.52 -10.77
CA ALA A 112 19.40 -9.44 -9.68
C ALA A 112 20.70 -10.04 -9.13
N PRO A 113 20.82 -10.17 -7.79
CA PRO A 113 22.02 -10.75 -7.18
C PRO A 113 22.16 -12.23 -7.57
N GLY A 114 23.40 -12.71 -7.73
CA GLY A 114 23.66 -14.11 -7.97
C GLY A 114 23.18 -15.00 -6.83
N ALA A 115 23.25 -14.49 -5.60
CA ALA A 115 22.72 -15.15 -4.41
C ALA A 115 21.26 -14.70 -4.17
N ARG A 116 20.31 -15.59 -4.42
CA ARG A 116 18.89 -15.32 -4.18
C ARG A 116 18.59 -15.21 -2.68
N PRO A 117 17.84 -14.16 -2.24
CA PRO A 117 17.33 -14.10 -0.89
C PRO A 117 16.40 -15.28 -0.57
N ARG A 118 16.41 -15.74 0.68
CA ARG A 118 15.43 -16.70 1.21
C ARG A 118 14.05 -16.09 1.38
N ALA A 119 14.02 -14.80 1.73
CA ALA A 119 12.81 -14.01 1.84
C ALA A 119 13.09 -12.54 1.52
N VAL A 120 12.15 -11.91 0.87
CA VAL A 120 12.00 -10.45 0.78
C VAL A 120 10.60 -10.13 1.27
N ALA A 121 10.49 -9.35 2.31
CA ALA A 121 9.23 -8.94 2.89
C ALA A 121 9.20 -7.42 3.05
N ALA A 122 8.05 -6.80 2.87
CA ALA A 122 7.87 -5.37 2.98
C ALA A 122 6.99 -5.03 4.18
N LEU A 123 7.39 -4.03 4.94
CA LEU A 123 6.57 -3.42 5.98
C LEU A 123 5.83 -2.21 5.39
N ASP A 124 4.56 -2.15 5.71
CA ASP A 124 3.73 -1.01 5.32
C ASP A 124 4.22 0.24 6.06
N ALA A 125 4.26 1.36 5.35
CA ALA A 125 4.62 2.63 5.95
C ALA A 125 3.46 3.12 6.84
N ALA A 126 3.74 3.60 8.05
CA ALA A 126 2.69 4.08 8.96
C ALA A 126 2.13 5.45 8.53
N SER A 127 2.87 6.20 7.68
CA SER A 127 2.51 7.53 7.17
C SER A 127 3.00 7.71 5.73
N PRO A 128 2.38 8.61 4.91
CA PRO A 128 2.81 8.90 3.54
C PRO A 128 4.28 9.33 3.41
N HIS A 129 4.85 9.87 4.49
CA HIS A 129 6.22 10.37 4.51
C HIS A 129 7.23 9.36 5.05
N ASP A 130 6.75 8.24 5.58
CA ASP A 130 7.62 7.18 6.09
C ASP A 130 8.20 6.33 4.93
N PRO A 131 9.40 5.80 5.10
CA PRO A 131 9.97 4.91 4.09
C PRO A 131 9.22 3.56 4.08
N VAL A 132 9.17 2.95 2.91
CA VAL A 132 8.85 1.53 2.80
C VAL A 132 10.08 0.75 3.28
N THR A 133 9.90 -0.10 4.28
CA THR A 133 11.00 -0.88 4.84
C THR A 133 10.97 -2.30 4.28
N LEU A 134 12.09 -2.74 3.69
CA LEU A 134 12.28 -4.12 3.27
C LEU A 134 13.08 -4.88 4.32
N VAL A 135 12.60 -6.06 4.67
CA VAL A 135 13.34 -7.07 5.43
C VAL A 135 13.75 -8.16 4.46
N ILE A 136 15.06 -8.33 4.29
CA ILE A 136 15.63 -9.25 3.32
C ILE A 136 16.45 -10.30 4.08
N VAL A 137 16.08 -11.57 3.92
CA VAL A 137 16.76 -12.68 4.59
C VAL A 137 17.57 -13.46 3.57
N VAL A 138 18.85 -13.63 3.84
CA VAL A 138 19.78 -14.39 3.02
C VAL A 138 20.20 -15.69 3.71
N ALA A 139 20.62 -16.68 2.91
CA ALA A 139 21.05 -17.97 3.45
C ALA A 139 22.34 -17.83 4.28
N THR A 140 23.29 -17.01 3.81
CA THR A 140 24.60 -16.86 4.44
C THR A 140 25.02 -15.39 4.54
N LYS A 141 25.92 -15.08 5.44
CA LYS A 141 26.49 -13.74 5.58
C LYS A 141 27.28 -13.30 4.33
N ALA A 142 27.82 -14.24 3.56
CA ALA A 142 28.54 -13.93 2.31
C ALA A 142 27.58 -13.38 1.25
N ALA A 143 26.38 -13.92 1.12
CA ALA A 143 25.35 -13.47 0.18
C ALA A 143 24.80 -12.05 0.51
N ALA A 144 24.99 -11.57 1.75
CA ALA A 144 24.43 -10.29 2.19
C ALA A 144 24.95 -9.11 1.36
N ARG A 145 26.25 -9.10 1.02
CA ARG A 145 26.85 -7.97 0.27
C ARG A 145 26.27 -7.77 -1.12
N GLU A 146 26.03 -8.85 -1.85
CA GLU A 146 25.43 -8.78 -3.20
C GLU A 146 23.99 -8.30 -3.11
N VAL A 147 23.24 -8.81 -2.13
CA VAL A 147 21.84 -8.45 -1.90
C VAL A 147 21.71 -7.00 -1.40
N GLU A 148 22.64 -6.53 -0.55
CA GLU A 148 22.71 -5.13 -0.14
C GLU A 148 22.97 -4.19 -1.31
N ALA A 149 23.89 -4.57 -2.21
CA ALA A 149 24.17 -3.79 -3.42
C ALA A 149 22.95 -3.71 -4.34
N ALA A 150 22.24 -4.82 -4.54
CA ALA A 150 20.99 -4.85 -5.31
C ALA A 150 19.90 -3.99 -4.67
N ALA A 151 19.73 -4.07 -3.35
CA ALA A 151 18.77 -3.25 -2.61
C ALA A 151 19.11 -1.75 -2.68
N ALA A 152 20.40 -1.40 -2.58
CA ALA A 152 20.87 -0.02 -2.72
C ALA A 152 20.62 0.53 -4.13
N GLY A 153 20.80 -0.29 -5.18
CA GLY A 153 20.50 0.06 -6.56
C GLY A 153 18.98 0.21 -6.83
N LEU A 154 18.15 -0.52 -6.09
CA LEU A 154 16.70 -0.45 -6.18
C LEU A 154 16.13 0.84 -5.59
N ALA A 155 16.69 1.36 -4.49
CA ALA A 155 16.16 2.50 -3.74
C ALA A 155 15.94 3.76 -4.61
N PRO A 156 16.89 4.22 -5.45
CA PRO A 156 16.66 5.37 -6.32
C PRO A 156 15.61 5.09 -7.41
N ARG A 157 15.48 3.86 -7.89
CA ARG A 157 14.47 3.46 -8.89
C ARG A 157 13.07 3.55 -8.29
N ILE A 158 12.88 3.07 -7.06
CA ILE A 158 11.60 3.18 -6.33
C ILE A 158 11.28 4.66 -6.06
N ARG A 159 12.26 5.44 -5.64
CA ARG A 159 12.06 6.87 -5.42
C ARG A 159 11.64 7.61 -6.69
N ASN A 160 12.32 7.38 -7.81
CA ASN A 160 12.02 8.06 -9.07
C ASN A 160 10.67 7.64 -9.66
N ARG A 161 10.34 6.34 -9.61
CA ARG A 161 9.12 5.81 -10.25
C ARG A 161 7.88 5.98 -9.39
N PHE A 162 8.01 5.90 -8.06
CA PHE A 162 6.89 5.86 -7.13
C PHE A 162 6.86 7.01 -6.12
N GLY A 163 7.92 7.85 -6.07
CA GLY A 163 8.02 8.94 -5.11
C GLY A 163 8.23 8.49 -3.67
N LEU A 164 8.60 7.22 -3.43
CA LEU A 164 8.72 6.62 -2.10
C LEU A 164 10.19 6.44 -1.73
N ARG A 165 10.51 6.65 -0.45
CA ARG A 165 11.80 6.26 0.10
C ARG A 165 11.77 4.77 0.43
N LEU A 166 12.87 4.09 0.12
CA LEU A 166 13.06 2.68 0.44
C LEU A 166 14.19 2.58 1.47
N GLU A 167 13.90 1.95 2.59
CA GLU A 167 14.90 1.50 3.56
C GLU A 167 14.93 -0.02 3.55
N PHE A 168 16.07 -0.61 3.88
CA PHE A 168 16.19 -2.06 3.89
C PHE A 168 17.11 -2.54 5.00
N THR A 169 16.80 -3.72 5.50
CA THR A 169 17.64 -4.46 6.43
C THR A 169 17.90 -5.84 5.85
N VAL A 170 19.19 -6.20 5.71
CA VAL A 170 19.61 -7.53 5.24
C VAL A 170 20.14 -8.33 6.42
N LEU A 171 19.59 -9.53 6.62
CA LEU A 171 19.95 -10.43 7.72
C LEU A 171 20.26 -11.83 7.17
N SER A 172 21.22 -12.52 7.79
CA SER A 172 21.32 -13.97 7.58
C SER A 172 20.17 -14.69 8.29
N LEU A 173 19.82 -15.87 7.81
CA LEU A 173 18.78 -16.70 8.41
C LEU A 173 19.06 -16.99 9.88
N ASP A 174 20.31 -17.32 10.21
CA ASP A 174 20.74 -17.59 11.59
C ASP A 174 20.53 -16.35 12.47
N ARG A 175 20.90 -15.17 11.96
CA ARG A 175 20.74 -13.92 12.71
C ARG A 175 19.26 -13.57 12.94
N LEU A 176 18.41 -13.81 11.95
CA LEU A 176 16.96 -13.63 12.11
C LEU A 176 16.44 -14.51 13.26
N ARG A 177 16.83 -15.80 13.27
CA ARG A 177 16.40 -16.77 14.30
C ARG A 177 16.92 -16.42 15.70
N GLU A 178 18.18 -16.02 15.80
CA GLU A 178 18.78 -15.57 17.06
C GLU A 178 18.01 -14.39 17.66
N LEU A 179 17.78 -13.35 16.87
CA LEU A 179 17.05 -12.15 17.30
C LEU A 179 15.60 -12.47 17.68
N TYR A 180 14.93 -13.31 16.89
CA TYR A 180 13.57 -13.74 17.19
C TYR A 180 13.48 -14.52 18.51
N ALA A 181 14.40 -15.46 18.73
CA ALA A 181 14.50 -16.24 19.97
C ALA A 181 14.86 -15.37 21.19
N ALA A 182 15.69 -14.34 20.98
CA ALA A 182 16.03 -13.36 22.02
C ALA A 182 14.87 -12.40 22.35
N GLY A 183 13.79 -12.43 21.57
CA GLY A 183 12.63 -11.59 21.82
C GLY A 183 12.76 -10.16 21.29
N ASP A 184 13.65 -9.91 20.33
CA ASP A 184 13.83 -8.59 19.72
C ASP A 184 12.51 -8.04 19.19
N ALA A 185 12.13 -6.83 19.65
CA ALA A 185 10.84 -6.24 19.38
C ALA A 185 10.64 -5.91 17.89
N ALA A 186 11.71 -5.44 17.21
CA ALA A 186 11.64 -5.11 15.78
C ALA A 186 11.44 -6.37 14.95
N VAL A 187 12.20 -7.44 15.23
CA VAL A 187 12.09 -8.71 14.52
C VAL A 187 10.72 -9.37 14.75
N ARG A 188 10.20 -9.33 15.97
CA ARG A 188 8.83 -9.81 16.24
C ARG A 188 7.78 -9.04 15.47
N HIS A 189 7.93 -7.72 15.39
CA HIS A 189 7.04 -6.87 14.58
C HIS A 189 7.15 -7.23 13.08
N TRP A 190 8.35 -7.43 12.55
CA TRP A 190 8.55 -7.84 11.16
C TRP A 190 7.87 -9.17 10.84
N VAL A 191 8.06 -10.16 11.71
CA VAL A 191 7.45 -11.48 11.54
C VAL A 191 5.91 -11.39 11.55
N ALA A 192 5.33 -10.52 12.39
CA ALA A 192 3.89 -10.39 12.53
C ALA A 192 3.22 -9.52 11.45
N ALA A 193 3.92 -8.52 10.93
CA ALA A 193 3.31 -7.46 10.12
C ALA A 193 3.84 -7.38 8.68
N ALA A 194 5.00 -7.98 8.37
CA ALA A 194 5.58 -7.85 7.03
C ALA A 194 4.82 -8.68 5.99
N ILE A 195 4.62 -8.06 4.82
CA ILE A 195 3.95 -8.67 3.68
C ILE A 195 5.01 -9.38 2.83
N PRO A 196 4.87 -10.68 2.54
CA PRO A 196 5.80 -11.39 1.69
C PRO A 196 5.80 -10.83 0.26
N VAL A 197 6.99 -10.50 -0.26
CA VAL A 197 7.19 -10.06 -1.65
C VAL A 197 7.76 -11.20 -2.48
N SER A 198 8.77 -11.92 -1.97
CA SER A 198 9.33 -13.11 -2.61
C SER A 198 9.97 -14.04 -1.60
N GLY A 199 10.10 -15.32 -1.96
CA GLY A 199 10.66 -16.36 -1.10
C GLY A 199 9.71 -16.81 0.01
N ASP A 200 10.27 -17.32 1.10
CA ASP A 200 9.50 -17.86 2.23
C ASP A 200 8.93 -16.73 3.11
N PRO A 201 7.71 -16.86 3.65
CA PRO A 201 7.22 -15.97 4.69
C PRO A 201 8.14 -16.00 5.93
N LEU A 202 8.32 -14.84 6.59
CA LEU A 202 9.22 -14.72 7.73
C LEU A 202 8.86 -15.66 8.89
N GLU A 203 7.56 -15.93 9.10
CA GLU A 203 7.05 -16.85 10.12
C GLU A 203 7.60 -18.28 9.93
N ARG A 204 7.72 -18.73 8.68
CA ARG A 204 8.29 -20.05 8.38
C ARG A 204 9.78 -20.11 8.68
N LEU A 205 10.49 -19.03 8.43
CA LEU A 205 11.93 -18.96 8.61
C LEU A 205 12.35 -18.99 10.08
N VAL A 206 11.52 -18.47 10.98
CA VAL A 206 11.78 -18.47 12.43
C VAL A 206 11.26 -19.73 13.15
N GLY A 207 10.68 -20.68 12.42
CA GLY A 207 10.24 -21.95 13.00
C GLY A 207 8.89 -21.94 13.70
N THR A 208 8.07 -20.90 13.50
CA THR A 208 6.69 -20.84 14.00
C THR A 208 5.69 -21.49 13.03
N GLY A 209 6.15 -22.03 11.90
CA GLY A 209 5.34 -22.63 10.87
C GLY A 209 5.32 -24.15 10.95
N ALA A 210 4.21 -24.69 11.38
CA ALA A 210 3.71 -26.06 11.24
C ALA A 210 4.26 -27.09 12.24
N ARG A 211 3.45 -27.38 13.19
CA ARG A 211 3.07 -28.78 13.45
C ARG A 211 1.77 -29.11 12.73
#